data_a57e0fc3086528667226764863d2b9ad
#
_entry.id   a57e0fc3086528667226764863d2b9ad
#
_cell.length_a   1.000
_cell.length_b   1.000
_cell.length_c   1.000
_cell.angle_alpha   90.00
_cell.angle_beta   90.00
_cell.angle_gamma   90.00
#
_symmetry.space_group_name_H-M   'P 1'
#
loop_
_entity.id
_entity.type
_entity.pdbx_description
1 polymer ?
#
loop_
_entity_poly.entity_id
_entity_poly.type
_entity_poly.pdbx_seq_one_letter_code
_entity_poly.pdbx_strand_id
1 'polypeptide(L)'
;VIMKLSEAMREKMLLSFELFPPKTEKGMENLPGTIDHLMKYKPEYISCTYGAGGGNVGANREVCQMIKKAGTVPVTHFTVIKNTKEGIKEQLDQYLAEGVDHMLALRGDIPLGETTTCGDFNYATDLVKFVRDEFGDKFEIAVAGSPEGHIACRSLDADIAVLRQKQDNGADYIMTQLCWDMEQFKYWLDAI
;
A
#
# COMPACT_ATOMS: atom_id res chain seq x y z
N VAL A 1 -1.74 10.07 -20.21
CA VAL A 1 -1.96 10.46 -18.80
C VAL A 1 -2.61 9.26 -18.14
N ILE A 2 -1.91 8.60 -17.22
CA ILE A 2 -2.51 7.54 -16.43
C ILE A 2 -3.45 8.24 -15.45
N MET A 3 -4.75 7.90 -15.49
CA MET A 3 -5.75 8.44 -14.58
C MET A 3 -5.40 7.98 -13.16
N LYS A 4 -5.35 8.92 -12.22
CA LYS A 4 -5.13 8.59 -10.80
C LYS A 4 -6.28 7.73 -10.28
N LEU A 5 -5.97 6.72 -9.46
CA LEU A 5 -6.99 5.86 -8.85
C LEU A 5 -7.92 6.66 -7.94
N SER A 6 -7.38 7.63 -7.20
CA SER A 6 -8.17 8.54 -6.36
C SER A 6 -9.18 9.37 -7.14
N GLU A 7 -8.87 9.77 -8.37
CA GLU A 7 -9.80 10.45 -9.28
C GLU A 7 -10.87 9.46 -9.78
N ALA A 8 -10.45 8.28 -10.23
CA ALA A 8 -11.37 7.25 -10.71
C ALA A 8 -12.37 6.79 -9.63
N MET A 9 -11.94 6.70 -8.37
CA MET A 9 -12.81 6.34 -7.23
C MET A 9 -13.92 7.35 -6.98
N ARG A 10 -13.76 8.61 -7.40
CA ARG A 10 -14.81 9.62 -7.29
C ARG A 10 -15.91 9.48 -8.35
N GLU A 11 -15.59 8.83 -9.45
CA GLU A 11 -16.49 8.70 -10.59
C GLU A 11 -17.25 7.37 -10.59
N LYS A 12 -16.61 6.30 -10.10
CA LYS A 12 -17.17 4.94 -10.13
C LYS A 12 -16.58 4.04 -9.05
N MET A 13 -17.25 2.93 -8.79
CA MET A 13 -16.70 1.84 -8.00
C MET A 13 -15.61 1.12 -8.80
N LEU A 14 -14.44 0.90 -8.19
CA LEU A 14 -13.33 0.17 -8.79
C LEU A 14 -13.29 -1.27 -8.29
N LEU A 15 -12.92 -2.20 -9.17
CA LEU A 15 -12.58 -3.57 -8.78
C LEU A 15 -11.08 -3.69 -8.64
N SER A 16 -10.63 -4.32 -7.58
CA SER A 16 -9.22 -4.63 -7.37
C SER A 16 -9.01 -6.01 -6.79
N PHE A 17 -7.80 -6.51 -6.93
CA PHE A 17 -7.33 -7.74 -6.27
C PHE A 17 -6.05 -7.45 -5.52
N GLU A 18 -5.74 -8.28 -4.53
CA GLU A 18 -4.47 -8.27 -3.82
C GLU A 18 -3.73 -9.58 -4.06
N LEU A 19 -2.45 -9.48 -4.40
CA LEU A 19 -1.55 -10.60 -4.60
C LEU A 19 -0.47 -10.65 -3.55
N PHE A 20 -0.11 -11.86 -3.18
CA PHE A 20 1.03 -12.16 -2.33
C PHE A 20 2.16 -12.70 -3.21
N PRO A 21 3.38 -12.15 -3.15
CA PRO A 21 4.51 -12.74 -3.85
C PRO A 21 4.69 -14.19 -3.45
N PRO A 22 4.70 -15.13 -4.42
CA PRO A 22 4.93 -16.54 -4.12
C PRO A 22 6.30 -16.74 -3.46
N LYS A 23 6.36 -17.71 -2.53
CA LYS A 23 7.61 -18.05 -1.81
C LYS A 23 8.48 -19.06 -2.55
N THR A 24 7.98 -19.64 -3.64
CA THR A 24 8.67 -20.68 -4.41
C THR A 24 8.83 -20.27 -5.86
N GLU A 25 9.88 -20.73 -6.53
CA GLU A 25 10.12 -20.51 -7.96
C GLU A 25 8.93 -20.97 -8.80
N LYS A 26 8.42 -22.17 -8.54
CA LYS A 26 7.23 -22.70 -9.23
C LYS A 26 6.00 -21.82 -9.03
N GLY A 27 5.85 -21.21 -7.86
CA GLY A 27 4.78 -20.24 -7.60
C GLY A 27 4.94 -18.98 -8.47
N MET A 28 6.16 -18.47 -8.61
CA MET A 28 6.47 -17.33 -9.47
C MET A 28 6.25 -17.66 -10.95
N GLU A 29 6.64 -18.85 -11.41
CA GLU A 29 6.37 -19.32 -12.77
C GLU A 29 4.89 -19.41 -13.12
N ASN A 30 4.04 -19.75 -12.14
CA ASN A 30 2.59 -19.90 -12.32
C ASN A 30 1.83 -18.56 -12.17
N LEU A 31 2.45 -17.54 -11.57
CA LEU A 31 1.80 -16.29 -11.25
C LEU A 31 1.25 -15.53 -12.47
N PRO A 32 1.94 -15.47 -13.62
CA PRO A 32 1.41 -14.85 -14.82
C PRO A 32 0.05 -15.44 -15.25
N GLY A 33 -0.12 -16.76 -15.20
CA GLY A 33 -1.40 -17.41 -15.49
C GLY A 33 -2.51 -17.03 -14.50
N THR A 34 -2.16 -16.84 -13.21
CA THR A 34 -3.10 -16.33 -12.22
C THR A 34 -3.50 -14.89 -12.53
N ILE A 35 -2.55 -14.02 -12.85
CA ILE A 35 -2.82 -12.63 -13.23
C ILE A 35 -3.70 -12.58 -14.48
N ASP A 36 -3.39 -13.37 -15.52
CA ASP A 36 -4.22 -13.46 -16.75
C ASP A 36 -5.66 -13.89 -16.44
N HIS A 37 -5.83 -14.78 -15.46
CA HIS A 37 -7.17 -15.17 -15.03
C HIS A 37 -7.92 -14.02 -14.33
N LEU A 38 -7.26 -13.28 -13.46
CA LEU A 38 -7.83 -12.10 -12.78
C LEU A 38 -8.16 -10.99 -13.78
N MET A 39 -7.36 -10.80 -14.81
CA MET A 39 -7.58 -9.78 -15.85
C MET A 39 -8.87 -9.99 -16.65
N LYS A 40 -9.47 -11.19 -16.65
CA LYS A 40 -10.80 -11.44 -17.24
C LYS A 40 -11.91 -10.62 -16.55
N TYR A 41 -11.70 -10.25 -15.29
CA TYR A 41 -12.62 -9.42 -14.50
C TYR A 41 -12.37 -7.91 -14.67
N LYS A 42 -11.35 -7.53 -15.45
CA LYS A 42 -10.97 -6.13 -15.74
C LYS A 42 -10.76 -5.28 -14.48
N PRO A 43 -9.91 -5.71 -13.54
CA PRO A 43 -9.61 -4.89 -12.39
C PRO A 43 -8.93 -3.58 -12.83
N GLU A 44 -9.26 -2.49 -12.16
CA GLU A 44 -8.60 -1.20 -12.37
C GLU A 44 -7.18 -1.19 -11.81
N TYR A 45 -6.97 -1.93 -10.73
CA TYR A 45 -5.63 -2.12 -10.16
C TYR A 45 -5.50 -3.47 -9.46
N ILE A 46 -4.26 -3.91 -9.29
CA ILE A 46 -3.92 -5.07 -8.45
C ILE A 46 -2.82 -4.63 -7.49
N SER A 47 -3.05 -4.79 -6.20
CA SER A 47 -2.03 -4.54 -5.19
C SER A 47 -1.16 -5.76 -4.94
N CYS A 48 0.08 -5.53 -4.53
CA CYS A 48 1.03 -6.59 -4.20
C CYS A 48 1.61 -6.36 -2.81
N THR A 49 1.47 -7.36 -1.94
CA THR A 49 1.99 -7.28 -0.58
C THR A 49 3.52 -7.24 -0.55
N TYR A 50 4.03 -6.50 0.42
CA TYR A 50 5.45 -6.41 0.74
C TYR A 50 5.69 -7.38 1.91
N GLY A 51 6.58 -8.32 1.81
CA GLY A 51 6.79 -9.32 2.86
C GLY A 51 6.90 -8.70 4.25
N ALA A 52 6.17 -9.19 5.21
CA ALA A 52 5.95 -8.61 6.55
C ALA A 52 7.24 -8.29 7.34
N GLY A 53 8.38 -8.86 6.98
CA GLY A 53 9.69 -8.62 7.60
C GLY A 53 10.65 -7.76 6.78
N GLY A 54 10.20 -7.08 5.74
CA GLY A 54 11.07 -6.25 4.87
C GLY A 54 12.02 -7.08 3.97
N GLY A 55 11.87 -8.38 3.93
CA GLY A 55 12.84 -9.28 3.28
C GLY A 55 12.55 -9.66 1.83
N ASN A 56 11.49 -9.15 1.19
CA ASN A 56 11.10 -9.65 -0.13
C ASN A 56 10.84 -8.55 -1.18
N VAL A 57 11.64 -7.49 -1.11
CA VAL A 57 11.55 -6.33 -2.02
C VAL A 57 11.64 -6.74 -3.49
N GLY A 58 12.58 -7.63 -3.82
CA GLY A 58 12.81 -8.09 -5.18
C GLY A 58 11.57 -8.81 -5.76
N ALA A 59 10.97 -9.72 -5.00
CA ALA A 59 9.79 -10.44 -5.47
C ALA A 59 8.56 -9.53 -5.61
N ASN A 60 8.37 -8.54 -4.72
CA ASN A 60 7.29 -7.56 -4.86
C ASN A 60 7.45 -6.76 -6.17
N ARG A 61 8.65 -6.26 -6.47
CA ARG A 61 8.93 -5.52 -7.71
C ARG A 61 8.66 -6.36 -8.95
N GLU A 62 9.11 -7.62 -8.96
CA GLU A 62 8.86 -8.54 -10.06
C GLU A 62 7.36 -8.76 -10.29
N VAL A 63 6.58 -8.98 -9.22
CA VAL A 63 5.13 -9.11 -9.30
C VAL A 63 4.47 -7.82 -9.81
N CYS A 64 4.91 -6.65 -9.35
CA CYS A 64 4.42 -5.36 -9.87
C CYS A 64 4.68 -5.21 -11.37
N GLN A 65 5.82 -5.67 -11.88
CA GLN A 65 6.11 -5.68 -13.30
C GLN A 65 5.20 -6.64 -14.09
N MET A 66 4.89 -7.82 -13.53
CA MET A 66 3.93 -8.75 -14.14
C MET A 66 2.53 -8.14 -14.23
N ILE A 67 2.06 -7.49 -13.16
CA ILE A 67 0.77 -6.79 -13.10
C ILE A 67 0.71 -5.69 -14.18
N LYS A 68 1.75 -4.85 -14.23
CA LYS A 68 1.86 -3.78 -15.23
C LYS A 68 1.84 -4.31 -16.65
N LYS A 69 2.61 -5.38 -16.92
CA LYS A 69 2.65 -6.04 -18.23
C LYS A 69 1.29 -6.63 -18.64
N ALA A 70 0.49 -7.08 -17.68
CA ALA A 70 -0.86 -7.56 -17.91
C ALA A 70 -1.86 -6.44 -18.26
N GLY A 71 -1.51 -5.17 -18.08
CA GLY A 71 -2.29 -4.02 -18.53
C GLY A 71 -3.19 -3.39 -17.47
N THR A 72 -2.90 -3.61 -16.18
CA THR A 72 -3.57 -2.90 -15.09
C THR A 72 -2.56 -2.19 -14.19
N VAL A 73 -3.03 -1.32 -13.29
CA VAL A 73 -2.19 -0.52 -12.41
C VAL A 73 -1.64 -1.39 -11.26
N PRO A 74 -0.32 -1.51 -11.11
CA PRO A 74 0.27 -2.13 -9.93
C PRO A 74 0.28 -1.15 -8.76
N VAL A 75 -0.21 -1.57 -7.59
CA VAL A 75 -0.07 -0.83 -6.33
C VAL A 75 0.87 -1.60 -5.42
N THR A 76 2.07 -1.09 -5.20
CA THR A 76 3.01 -1.76 -4.29
C THR A 76 2.66 -1.47 -2.85
N HIS A 77 2.58 -2.49 -1.99
CA HIS A 77 2.68 -2.25 -0.55
C HIS A 77 4.12 -1.88 -0.22
N PHE A 78 4.33 -0.90 0.61
CA PHE A 78 5.66 -0.45 1.00
C PHE A 78 5.74 -0.21 2.50
N THR A 79 6.74 -0.77 3.18
CA THR A 79 6.88 -0.69 4.64
C THR A 79 8.16 0.02 5.05
N VAL A 80 8.13 0.63 6.23
CA VAL A 80 9.32 1.27 6.82
C VAL A 80 10.23 0.31 7.62
N ILE A 81 9.80 -0.94 7.79
CA ILE A 81 10.53 -1.94 8.60
C ILE A 81 11.94 -2.13 8.07
N LYS A 82 12.93 -2.00 8.96
CA LYS A 82 14.37 -2.20 8.67
C LYS A 82 14.92 -1.36 7.52
N ASN A 83 14.25 -0.25 7.20
CA ASN A 83 14.66 0.63 6.11
C ASN A 83 15.24 1.95 6.63
N THR A 84 16.33 2.39 6.04
CA THR A 84 16.85 3.75 6.21
C THR A 84 16.16 4.70 5.23
N LYS A 85 16.26 6.01 5.46
CA LYS A 85 15.76 7.04 4.53
C LYS A 85 16.36 6.89 3.14
N GLU A 86 17.66 6.67 3.09
CA GLU A 86 18.41 6.47 1.85
C GLU A 86 17.95 5.20 1.14
N GLY A 87 17.80 4.10 1.87
CA GLY A 87 17.30 2.83 1.33
C GLY A 87 15.87 2.92 0.80
N ILE A 88 14.99 3.64 1.49
CA ILE A 88 13.63 3.92 1.01
C ILE A 88 13.67 4.74 -0.27
N LYS A 89 14.48 5.81 -0.30
CA LYS A 89 14.62 6.64 -1.49
C LYS A 89 15.09 5.85 -2.69
N GLU A 90 16.15 5.05 -2.53
CA GLU A 90 16.70 4.20 -3.59
C GLU A 90 15.66 3.21 -4.13
N GLN A 91 14.92 2.53 -3.25
CA GLN A 91 13.87 1.59 -3.65
C GLN A 91 12.72 2.30 -4.40
N LEU A 92 12.29 3.47 -3.93
CA LEU A 92 11.23 4.24 -4.58
C LEU A 92 11.67 4.78 -5.94
N ASP A 93 12.92 5.24 -6.08
CA ASP A 93 13.50 5.62 -7.37
C ASP A 93 13.49 4.44 -8.37
N GLN A 94 13.77 3.21 -7.88
CA GLN A 94 13.70 1.99 -8.70
C GLN A 94 12.26 1.68 -9.14
N TYR A 95 11.25 1.79 -8.25
CA TYR A 95 9.85 1.62 -8.62
C TYR A 95 9.44 2.62 -9.71
N LEU A 96 9.79 3.90 -9.56
CA LEU A 96 9.48 4.93 -10.57
C LEU A 96 10.19 4.63 -11.91
N ALA A 97 11.46 4.22 -11.89
CA ALA A 97 12.18 3.85 -13.11
C ALA A 97 11.51 2.67 -13.84
N GLU A 98 10.88 1.78 -13.11
CA GLU A 98 10.10 0.66 -13.64
C GLU A 98 8.64 1.05 -13.97
N GLY A 99 8.25 2.30 -13.71
CA GLY A 99 6.90 2.84 -13.97
C GLY A 99 5.85 2.28 -13.04
N VAL A 100 6.22 2.04 -11.77
CA VAL A 100 5.32 1.75 -10.64
C VAL A 100 5.26 3.02 -9.80
N ASP A 101 4.14 3.72 -9.86
CA ASP A 101 3.92 5.03 -9.28
C ASP A 101 2.73 5.08 -8.30
N HIS A 102 2.23 3.91 -7.90
CA HIS A 102 1.15 3.76 -6.91
C HIS A 102 1.63 2.90 -5.76
N MET A 103 1.40 3.35 -4.54
CA MET A 103 1.83 2.65 -3.34
C MET A 103 0.80 2.68 -2.21
N LEU A 104 0.76 1.61 -1.42
CA LEU A 104 0.14 1.59 -0.09
C LEU A 104 1.25 1.77 0.96
N ALA A 105 1.27 2.93 1.61
CA ALA A 105 2.25 3.26 2.62
C ALA A 105 1.88 2.63 3.97
N LEU A 106 2.75 1.76 4.47
CA LEU A 106 2.55 0.98 5.68
C LEU A 106 3.72 1.14 6.66
N ARG A 107 3.45 0.96 7.95
CA ARG A 107 4.52 0.77 8.92
C ARG A 107 5.19 -0.59 8.72
N GLY A 108 4.40 -1.62 8.51
CA GLY A 108 4.79 -3.02 8.60
C GLY A 108 4.70 -3.54 10.04
N ASP A 109 4.94 -4.84 10.20
CA ASP A 109 4.89 -5.50 11.49
C ASP A 109 6.25 -5.40 12.20
N ILE A 110 6.23 -5.03 13.48
CA ILE A 110 7.43 -5.02 14.31
C ILE A 110 8.00 -6.45 14.35
N PRO A 111 9.29 -6.65 14.04
CA PRO A 111 9.87 -7.98 14.03
C PRO A 111 9.78 -8.65 15.41
N LEU A 112 9.62 -9.97 15.43
CA LEU A 112 9.52 -10.72 16.66
C LEU A 112 10.75 -10.50 17.54
N GLY A 113 10.53 -10.11 18.80
CA GLY A 113 11.60 -9.80 19.75
C GLY A 113 12.09 -8.35 19.71
N GLU A 114 11.62 -7.54 18.76
CA GLU A 114 11.94 -6.11 18.66
C GLU A 114 10.81 -5.25 19.23
N THR A 115 11.14 -4.02 19.60
CA THR A 115 10.17 -3.02 20.08
C THR A 115 10.02 -1.84 19.12
N THR A 116 10.83 -1.80 18.07
CA THR A 116 10.87 -0.72 17.08
C THR A 116 10.85 -1.28 15.66
N THR A 117 10.71 -0.41 14.67
CA THR A 117 10.79 -0.76 13.24
C THR A 117 12.19 -1.18 12.81
N CYS A 118 13.22 -0.94 13.63
CA CYS A 118 14.62 -1.13 13.30
C CYS A 118 15.05 -0.33 12.05
N GLY A 119 14.38 0.77 11.77
CA GLY A 119 14.64 1.68 10.66
C GLY A 119 14.55 3.14 11.12
N ASP A 120 14.67 4.07 10.18
CA ASP A 120 14.67 5.51 10.48
C ASP A 120 13.26 6.08 10.73
N PHE A 121 12.22 5.38 10.33
CA PHE A 121 10.83 5.76 10.53
C PHE A 121 10.11 4.81 11.47
N ASN A 122 9.21 5.35 12.28
CA ASN A 122 8.42 4.58 13.23
C ASN A 122 6.98 4.32 12.76
N TYR A 123 6.46 5.15 11.85
CA TYR A 123 5.06 5.13 11.46
C TYR A 123 4.88 5.31 9.94
N ALA A 124 3.75 4.87 9.42
CA ALA A 124 3.36 5.12 8.04
C ALA A 124 3.20 6.63 7.74
N THR A 125 2.82 7.43 8.74
CA THR A 125 2.75 8.89 8.63
C THR A 125 4.09 9.51 8.25
N ASP A 126 5.19 8.99 8.79
CA ASP A 126 6.55 9.45 8.48
C ASP A 126 6.90 9.13 7.02
N LEU A 127 6.52 7.94 6.55
CA LEU A 127 6.74 7.52 5.17
C LEU A 127 5.96 8.40 4.19
N VAL A 128 4.66 8.66 4.45
CA VAL A 128 3.83 9.51 3.59
C VAL A 128 4.46 10.89 3.44
N LYS A 129 4.84 11.51 4.57
CA LYS A 129 5.48 12.82 4.56
C LYS A 129 6.80 12.80 3.77
N PHE A 130 7.65 11.81 4.01
CA PHE A 130 8.93 11.66 3.33
C PHE A 130 8.74 11.51 1.81
N VAL A 131 7.80 10.69 1.37
CA VAL A 131 7.52 10.49 -0.06
C VAL A 131 7.05 11.80 -0.71
N ARG A 132 6.21 12.58 -0.04
CA ARG A 132 5.79 13.90 -0.55
C ARG A 132 6.94 14.90 -0.60
N ASP A 133 7.78 14.95 0.44
CA ASP A 133 8.90 15.87 0.50
C ASP A 133 9.96 15.56 -0.59
N GLU A 134 10.26 14.27 -0.84
CA GLU A 134 11.31 13.85 -1.77
C GLU A 134 10.84 13.68 -3.23
N PHE A 135 9.60 13.25 -3.42
CA PHE A 135 9.08 12.86 -4.73
C PHE A 135 7.94 13.73 -5.25
N GLY A 136 7.37 14.61 -4.40
CA GLY A 136 6.21 15.42 -4.75
C GLY A 136 5.02 14.52 -5.15
N ASP A 137 4.42 14.79 -6.29
CA ASP A 137 3.23 14.08 -6.80
C ASP A 137 3.57 12.90 -7.72
N LYS A 138 4.82 12.42 -7.70
CA LYS A 138 5.22 11.28 -8.55
C LYS A 138 4.61 9.96 -8.14
N PHE A 139 4.23 9.83 -6.85
CA PHE A 139 3.49 8.68 -6.35
C PHE A 139 2.06 9.05 -6.01
N GLU A 140 1.13 8.16 -6.32
CA GLU A 140 -0.18 8.14 -5.71
C GLU A 140 -0.13 7.26 -4.47
N ILE A 141 -0.47 7.83 -3.31
CA ILE A 141 -0.25 7.22 -2.00
C ILE A 141 -1.57 6.82 -1.37
N ALA A 142 -1.80 5.50 -1.26
CA ALA A 142 -2.81 4.94 -0.39
C ALA A 142 -2.29 4.79 1.05
N VAL A 143 -3.17 4.85 2.02
CA VAL A 143 -2.89 4.55 3.42
C VAL A 143 -3.92 3.60 3.99
N ALA A 144 -3.52 2.79 4.97
CA ALA A 144 -4.44 1.90 5.65
C ALA A 144 -5.37 2.66 6.59
N GLY A 145 -6.65 2.30 6.57
CA GLY A 145 -7.68 2.73 7.52
C GLY A 145 -8.34 1.54 8.20
N SER A 146 -8.73 1.70 9.47
CA SER A 146 -9.33 0.64 10.28
C SER A 146 -10.71 1.09 10.79
N PRO A 147 -11.80 0.79 10.08
CA PRO A 147 -13.14 1.24 10.50
C PRO A 147 -13.58 0.73 11.88
N GLU A 148 -13.10 -0.44 12.30
CA GLU A 148 -13.34 -1.04 13.63
C GLU A 148 -12.27 -0.63 14.67
N GLY A 149 -11.35 0.29 14.30
CA GLY A 149 -10.24 0.76 15.12
C GLY A 149 -8.98 -0.10 14.98
N HIS A 150 -7.84 0.55 14.94
CA HIS A 150 -6.56 -0.15 14.86
C HIS A 150 -6.19 -0.73 16.23
N ILE A 151 -5.76 -1.99 16.27
CA ILE A 151 -5.46 -2.75 17.51
C ILE A 151 -4.43 -2.05 18.43
N ALA A 152 -3.53 -1.25 17.86
CA ALA A 152 -2.52 -0.50 18.62
C ALA A 152 -2.99 0.88 19.09
N CYS A 153 -4.18 1.34 18.66
CA CYS A 153 -4.75 2.62 19.08
C CYS A 153 -5.57 2.47 20.37
N ARG A 154 -5.52 3.53 21.20
CA ARG A 154 -6.24 3.55 22.49
C ARG A 154 -7.74 3.71 22.33
N SER A 155 -8.17 4.30 21.24
CA SER A 155 -9.57 4.56 20.90
C SER A 155 -9.72 4.77 19.39
N LEU A 156 -10.96 4.67 18.89
CA LEU A 156 -11.28 4.98 17.50
C LEU A 156 -10.96 6.44 17.15
N ASP A 157 -11.23 7.38 18.06
CA ASP A 157 -10.92 8.79 17.83
C ASP A 157 -9.41 9.04 17.67
N ALA A 158 -8.57 8.32 18.43
CA ALA A 158 -7.13 8.39 18.29
C ALA A 158 -6.68 7.82 16.93
N ASP A 159 -7.31 6.74 16.47
CA ASP A 159 -7.02 6.15 15.17
C ASP A 159 -7.45 7.06 14.00
N ILE A 160 -8.63 7.68 14.12
CA ILE A 160 -9.11 8.70 13.16
C ILE A 160 -8.15 9.91 13.12
N ALA A 161 -7.64 10.35 14.28
CA ALA A 161 -6.66 11.45 14.31
C ALA A 161 -5.36 11.09 13.56
N VAL A 162 -4.88 9.84 13.68
CA VAL A 162 -3.74 9.34 12.90
C VAL A 162 -4.06 9.30 11.40
N LEU A 163 -5.27 8.91 11.03
CA LEU A 163 -5.70 8.90 9.63
C LEU A 163 -5.73 10.30 9.02
N ARG A 164 -6.25 11.29 9.78
CA ARG A 164 -6.19 12.70 9.36
C ARG A 164 -4.76 13.21 9.20
N GLN A 165 -3.86 12.82 10.10
CA GLN A 165 -2.44 13.14 9.94
C GLN A 165 -1.83 12.54 8.67
N LYS A 166 -2.21 11.31 8.27
CA LYS A 166 -1.80 10.72 7.00
C LYS A 166 -2.31 11.54 5.81
N GLN A 167 -3.55 12.00 5.87
CA GLN A 167 -4.15 12.87 4.86
C GLN A 167 -3.42 14.22 4.77
N ASP A 168 -3.18 14.88 5.93
CA ASP A 168 -2.46 16.16 5.99
C ASP A 168 -1.02 16.03 5.45
N ASN A 169 -0.40 14.87 5.63
CA ASN A 169 0.92 14.56 5.09
C ASN A 169 0.89 14.24 3.59
N GLY A 170 -0.28 14.16 2.96
CA GLY A 170 -0.45 14.05 1.51
C GLY A 170 -0.86 12.66 1.00
N ALA A 171 -1.53 11.84 1.81
CA ALA A 171 -2.18 10.64 1.30
C ALA A 171 -3.32 10.99 0.35
N ASP A 172 -3.48 10.22 -0.74
CA ASP A 172 -4.48 10.47 -1.79
C ASP A 172 -5.78 9.71 -1.53
N TYR A 173 -5.71 8.50 -0.99
CA TYR A 173 -6.87 7.66 -0.69
C TYR A 173 -6.61 6.63 0.41
N ILE A 174 -7.68 5.99 0.87
CA ILE A 174 -7.64 5.03 1.97
C ILE A 174 -7.98 3.64 1.43
N MET A 175 -7.18 2.65 1.79
CA MET A 175 -7.51 1.23 1.71
C MET A 175 -7.91 0.75 3.09
N THR A 176 -9.17 0.36 3.28
CA THR A 176 -9.63 -0.09 4.59
C THR A 176 -9.24 -1.53 4.86
N GLN A 177 -9.07 -1.84 6.14
CA GLN A 177 -9.14 -3.22 6.60
C GLN A 177 -10.55 -3.77 6.36
N LEU A 178 -10.68 -5.10 6.23
CA LEU A 178 -12.00 -5.74 6.17
C LEU A 178 -12.82 -5.31 7.40
N CYS A 179 -14.05 -4.89 7.14
CA CYS A 179 -15.00 -4.48 8.15
C CYS A 179 -16.34 -5.17 7.87
N TRP A 180 -16.87 -5.88 8.86
CA TRP A 180 -18.11 -6.62 8.75
C TRP A 180 -19.27 -5.88 9.40
N ASP A 181 -18.99 -4.98 10.35
CA ASP A 181 -19.98 -4.11 10.98
C ASP A 181 -20.22 -2.86 10.11
N MET A 182 -21.31 -2.88 9.37
CA MET A 182 -21.66 -1.79 8.47
C MET A 182 -22.14 -0.53 9.19
N GLU A 183 -22.62 -0.64 10.43
CA GLU A 183 -22.98 0.53 11.25
C GLU A 183 -21.71 1.21 11.73
N GLN A 184 -20.75 0.43 12.21
CA GLN A 184 -19.43 0.91 12.59
C GLN A 184 -18.68 1.54 11.39
N PHE A 185 -18.77 0.90 10.20
CA PHE A 185 -18.18 1.44 8.97
C PHE A 185 -18.76 2.82 8.62
N LYS A 186 -20.10 2.97 8.66
CA LYS A 186 -20.75 4.26 8.38
C LYS A 186 -20.36 5.33 9.39
N TYR A 187 -20.36 4.98 10.70
CA TYR A 187 -19.90 5.90 11.73
C TYR A 187 -18.47 6.39 11.48
N TRP A 188 -17.57 5.47 11.17
CA TRP A 188 -16.18 5.79 10.85
C TRP A 188 -16.07 6.68 9.59
N LEU A 189 -16.85 6.36 8.56
CA LEU A 189 -16.84 7.13 7.30
C LEU A 189 -17.33 8.57 7.51
N ASP A 190 -18.31 8.79 8.37
CA ASP A 190 -18.82 10.12 8.71
C ASP A 190 -17.80 10.91 9.57
N ALA A 191 -16.90 10.22 10.26
CA ALA A 191 -15.92 10.82 11.17
C ALA A 191 -14.59 11.21 10.50
N ILE A 192 -14.28 10.65 9.32
CA ILE A 192 -13.05 10.96 8.56
C ILE A 192 -13.30 12.01 7.46
#